data_441deb3c99eb88e4c180ba16d6aa0e96
#
_entry.id   441deb3c99eb88e4c180ba16d6aa0e96
#
_cell.length_a   1.000
_cell.length_b   1.000
_cell.length_c   1.000
_cell.angle_alpha   90.00
_cell.angle_beta   90.00
_cell.angle_gamma   90.00
#
_symmetry.space_group_name_H-M   'P 1'
#
loop_
_entity.id
_entity.type
_entity.pdbx_description
1 polymer ?
#
loop_
_entity_poly.entity_id
_entity_poly.type
_entity_poly.pdbx_seq_one_letter_code
_entity_poly.pdbx_strand_id
1 'polypeptide(L)'
;MTDAELAISALKGHSIALCRDGEIIVDDGRGISPMMKFIGAGMELSGYSAADVIVGKAAAMLFVKAGVVSVHGSTMSEAGKAYLESHGVACTWDILTERIKNRAGTDICPMEKAVAEISDAEAGYAALKRRIEEMKRSAG
;
A
#
# COMPACT_ATOMS: atom_id res chain seq x y z
N MET A 1 0.87 -19.35 13.86
CA MET A 1 1.29 -18.35 12.86
C MET A 1 1.13 -16.96 13.43
N THR A 2 2.06 -16.09 13.11
CA THR A 2 1.94 -14.66 13.47
C THR A 2 0.90 -13.99 12.57
N ASP A 3 0.46 -12.80 12.96
CA ASP A 3 -0.47 -12.02 12.11
C ASP A 3 0.16 -11.71 10.75
N ALA A 4 1.47 -11.44 10.70
CA ALA A 4 2.18 -11.22 9.45
C ALA A 4 2.14 -12.47 8.54
N GLU A 5 2.36 -13.64 9.11
CA GLU A 5 2.28 -14.90 8.37
C GLU A 5 0.86 -15.20 7.91
N LEU A 6 -0.13 -14.92 8.74
CA LEU A 6 -1.55 -15.09 8.37
C LEU A 6 -1.93 -14.15 7.23
N ALA A 7 -1.47 -12.90 7.26
CA ALA A 7 -1.74 -11.94 6.19
C ALA A 7 -1.13 -12.42 4.87
N ILE A 8 0.11 -12.91 4.89
CA ILE A 8 0.77 -13.45 3.70
C ILE A 8 -0.01 -14.65 3.13
N SER A 9 -0.43 -15.55 4.02
CA SER A 9 -1.20 -16.73 3.62
C SER A 9 -2.56 -16.34 3.03
N ALA A 10 -3.23 -15.36 3.64
CA ALA A 10 -4.55 -14.89 3.21
C ALA A 10 -4.50 -14.08 1.90
N LEU A 11 -3.33 -13.56 1.53
CA LEU A 11 -3.16 -12.79 0.29
C LEU A 11 -3.46 -13.62 -0.95
N LYS A 12 -3.25 -14.92 -0.89
CA LYS A 12 -3.43 -15.81 -2.04
C LYS A 12 -4.84 -15.69 -2.61
N GLY A 13 -4.95 -15.31 -3.89
CA GLY A 13 -6.24 -15.12 -4.56
C GLY A 13 -6.85 -13.73 -4.35
N HIS A 14 -6.15 -12.85 -3.63
CA HIS A 14 -6.61 -11.48 -3.36
C HIS A 14 -5.52 -10.46 -3.72
N SER A 15 -5.84 -9.18 -3.69
CA SER A 15 -4.86 -8.14 -3.97
C SER A 15 -4.21 -7.62 -2.68
N ILE A 16 -4.92 -7.71 -1.56
CA ILE A 16 -4.42 -7.26 -0.26
C ILE A 16 -5.06 -8.10 0.86
N ALA A 17 -4.30 -8.32 1.92
CA ALA A 17 -4.79 -8.95 3.14
C ALA A 17 -4.20 -8.24 4.34
N LEU A 18 -5.01 -8.07 5.39
CA LEU A 18 -4.56 -7.50 6.67
C LEU A 18 -5.03 -8.43 7.78
N CYS A 19 -4.23 -8.53 8.83
CA CYS A 19 -4.54 -9.40 9.97
C CYS A 19 -4.14 -8.75 11.29
N ARG A 20 -5.02 -8.83 12.28
CA ARG A 20 -4.72 -8.45 13.67
C ARG A 20 -5.48 -9.39 14.59
N ASP A 21 -4.74 -10.01 15.53
CA ASP A 21 -5.30 -10.96 16.51
C ASP A 21 -6.13 -12.06 15.83
N GLY A 22 -5.67 -12.52 14.65
CA GLY A 22 -6.33 -13.56 13.89
C GLY A 22 -7.50 -13.09 13.03
N GLU A 23 -7.95 -11.86 13.16
CA GLU A 23 -8.98 -11.30 12.28
C GLU A 23 -8.36 -10.90 10.94
N ILE A 24 -8.95 -11.39 9.86
CA ILE A 24 -8.43 -11.20 8.50
C ILE A 24 -9.39 -10.34 7.69
N ILE A 25 -8.82 -9.33 7.02
CA ILE A 25 -9.52 -8.48 6.06
C ILE A 25 -8.85 -8.71 4.71
N VAL A 26 -9.61 -8.97 3.67
CA VAL A 26 -9.08 -9.10 2.30
C VAL A 26 -9.86 -8.20 1.35
N ASP A 27 -9.23 -7.86 0.24
CA ASP A 27 -9.89 -7.09 -0.83
C ASP A 27 -9.24 -7.46 -2.17
N ASP A 28 -9.97 -7.22 -3.25
CA ASP A 28 -9.54 -7.57 -4.60
C ASP A 28 -9.40 -6.35 -5.51
N GLY A 29 -9.52 -5.15 -4.97
CA GLY A 29 -9.36 -3.92 -5.71
C GLY A 29 -7.94 -3.75 -6.25
N ARG A 30 -7.77 -2.85 -7.20
CA ARG A 30 -6.48 -2.64 -7.88
C ARG A 30 -5.63 -1.59 -7.18
N GLY A 31 -4.32 -1.83 -7.19
CA GLY A 31 -3.34 -0.86 -6.71
C GLY A 31 -3.64 -0.42 -5.30
N ILE A 32 -3.67 0.89 -5.09
CA ILE A 32 -3.92 1.47 -3.78
C ILE A 32 -5.40 1.63 -3.43
N SER A 33 -6.31 1.26 -4.35
CA SER A 33 -7.74 1.49 -4.13
C SER A 33 -8.31 0.83 -2.87
N PRO A 34 -7.90 -0.39 -2.48
CA PRO A 34 -8.39 -0.96 -1.22
C PRO A 34 -8.04 -0.11 -0.01
N MET A 35 -6.78 0.33 0.13
CA MET A 35 -6.37 1.15 1.27
C MET A 35 -7.04 2.52 1.26
N MET A 36 -7.20 3.14 0.09
CA MET A 36 -7.93 4.40 -0.04
C MET A 36 -9.37 4.24 0.45
N LYS A 37 -10.01 3.15 0.08
CA LYS A 37 -11.38 2.82 0.50
C LYS A 37 -11.45 2.62 2.02
N PHE A 38 -10.55 1.83 2.59
CA PHE A 38 -10.54 1.54 4.04
C PHE A 38 -10.32 2.81 4.86
N ILE A 39 -9.34 3.62 4.47
CA ILE A 39 -9.03 4.88 5.14
C ILE A 39 -10.22 5.85 5.02
N GLY A 40 -10.79 5.97 3.83
CA GLY A 40 -11.93 6.85 3.58
C GLY A 40 -13.18 6.43 4.35
N ALA A 41 -13.33 5.14 4.64
CA ALA A 41 -14.43 4.62 5.46
C ALA A 41 -14.18 4.73 6.96
N GLY A 42 -13.01 5.23 7.37
CA GLY A 42 -12.66 5.37 8.78
C GLY A 42 -12.38 4.06 9.49
N MET A 43 -11.96 3.03 8.75
CA MET A 43 -11.64 1.73 9.35
C MET A 43 -10.44 1.84 10.29
N GLU A 44 -10.52 1.19 11.43
CA GLU A 44 -9.43 1.13 12.41
C GLU A 44 -8.45 0.03 12.01
N LEU A 45 -7.34 0.40 11.42
CA LEU A 45 -6.32 -0.53 10.94
C LEU A 45 -5.02 -0.50 11.75
N SER A 46 -4.99 0.29 12.82
CA SER A 46 -3.82 0.38 13.70
C SER A 46 -3.48 -0.99 14.28
N GLY A 47 -2.20 -1.34 14.23
CA GLY A 47 -1.73 -2.63 14.77
C GLY A 47 -1.89 -3.81 13.82
N TYR A 48 -2.49 -3.63 12.65
CA TYR A 48 -2.62 -4.70 11.68
C TYR A 48 -1.28 -5.00 11.00
N SER A 49 -1.10 -6.25 10.59
CA SER A 49 -0.05 -6.66 9.66
C SER A 49 -0.68 -6.79 8.29
N ALA A 50 0.00 -6.31 7.26
CA ALA A 50 -0.52 -6.27 5.89
C ALA A 50 0.34 -7.09 4.94
N ALA A 51 -0.30 -7.67 3.93
CA ALA A 51 0.37 -8.27 2.78
C ALA A 51 -0.32 -7.73 1.52
N ASP A 52 0.47 -7.33 0.53
CA ASP A 52 -0.04 -6.69 -0.68
C ASP A 52 0.76 -7.22 -1.88
N VAL A 53 0.12 -7.27 -3.03
CA VAL A 53 0.78 -7.75 -4.25
C VAL A 53 1.89 -6.81 -4.69
N ILE A 54 1.65 -5.49 -4.64
CA ILE A 54 2.62 -4.48 -5.05
C ILE A 54 2.67 -3.37 -4.01
N VAL A 55 3.85 -3.10 -3.46
CA VAL A 55 4.05 -2.05 -2.46
C VAL A 55 5.09 -1.06 -2.96
N GLY A 56 4.64 0.09 -3.43
CA GLY A 56 5.48 1.23 -3.72
C GLY A 56 5.39 2.26 -2.60
N LYS A 57 5.98 3.43 -2.80
CA LYS A 57 5.93 4.52 -1.81
C LYS A 57 4.49 4.94 -1.52
N ALA A 58 3.62 5.01 -2.54
CA ALA A 58 2.22 5.37 -2.36
C ALA A 58 1.51 4.43 -1.37
N ALA A 59 1.62 3.11 -1.59
CA ALA A 59 1.05 2.13 -0.68
C ALA A 59 1.68 2.23 0.71
N ALA A 60 3.01 2.38 0.78
CA ALA A 60 3.73 2.51 2.04
C ALA A 60 3.22 3.68 2.88
N MET A 61 2.98 4.83 2.25
CA MET A 61 2.44 6.02 2.93
C MET A 61 1.06 5.73 3.52
N LEU A 62 0.22 5.01 2.80
CA LEU A 62 -1.12 4.66 3.27
C LEU A 62 -1.04 3.68 4.45
N PHE A 63 -0.13 2.71 4.41
CA PHE A 63 0.07 1.80 5.54
C PHE A 63 0.57 2.55 6.78
N VAL A 64 1.51 3.48 6.62
CA VAL A 64 2.00 4.31 7.74
C VAL A 64 0.87 5.15 8.32
N LYS A 65 0.09 5.83 7.47
CA LYS A 65 -1.06 6.63 7.91
C LYS A 65 -2.06 5.78 8.70
N ALA A 66 -2.31 4.57 8.26
CA ALA A 66 -3.28 3.67 8.90
C ALA A 66 -2.78 3.04 10.20
N GLY A 67 -1.49 3.16 10.51
CA GLY A 67 -0.92 2.58 11.73
C GLY A 67 -0.59 1.10 11.62
N VAL A 68 -0.42 0.60 10.41
CA VAL A 68 -0.02 -0.79 10.14
C VAL A 68 1.40 -1.03 10.66
N VAL A 69 1.64 -2.16 11.30
CA VAL A 69 2.92 -2.43 11.98
C VAL A 69 3.90 -3.28 11.17
N SER A 70 3.41 -4.03 10.19
CA SER A 70 4.26 -4.79 9.29
C SER A 70 3.62 -4.89 7.91
N VAL A 71 4.46 -4.94 6.87
CA VAL A 71 4.01 -5.01 5.47
C VAL A 71 4.85 -6.03 4.72
N HIS A 72 4.18 -6.97 4.06
CA HIS A 72 4.83 -7.86 3.10
C HIS A 72 4.37 -7.47 1.70
N GLY A 73 5.29 -7.27 0.76
CA GLY A 73 4.95 -7.04 -0.63
C GLY A 73 5.40 -8.22 -1.48
N SER A 74 4.51 -8.77 -2.32
CA SER A 74 4.96 -9.75 -3.30
C SER A 74 6.04 -9.11 -4.17
N THR A 75 5.78 -7.88 -4.61
CA THR A 75 6.80 -6.98 -5.19
C THR A 75 6.82 -5.70 -4.38
N MET A 76 8.00 -5.28 -3.95
CA MET A 76 8.18 -4.04 -3.20
C MET A 76 9.22 -3.18 -3.90
N SER A 77 8.97 -1.87 -3.99
CA SER A 77 9.95 -0.96 -4.56
C SER A 77 10.94 -0.51 -3.50
N GLU A 78 12.13 -0.07 -3.94
CA GLU A 78 13.14 0.47 -3.03
C GLU A 78 12.61 1.69 -2.28
N ALA A 79 11.83 2.54 -2.93
CA ALA A 79 11.22 3.72 -2.29
C ALA A 79 10.18 3.31 -1.23
N GLY A 80 9.38 2.29 -1.52
CA GLY A 80 8.41 1.75 -0.57
C GLY A 80 9.10 1.17 0.67
N LYS A 81 10.13 0.37 0.45
CA LYS A 81 10.96 -0.21 1.52
C LYS A 81 11.56 0.89 2.40
N ALA A 82 12.19 1.88 1.78
CA ALA A 82 12.84 2.97 2.51
C ALA A 82 11.82 3.77 3.35
N TYR A 83 10.64 4.02 2.79
CA TYR A 83 9.59 4.75 3.51
C TYR A 83 9.11 3.98 4.74
N LEU A 84 8.82 2.68 4.57
CA LEU A 84 8.39 1.83 5.69
C LEU A 84 9.45 1.76 6.77
N GLU A 85 10.70 1.52 6.39
CA GLU A 85 11.80 1.42 7.36
C GLU A 85 12.03 2.73 8.11
N SER A 86 11.93 3.87 7.43
CA SER A 86 12.12 5.18 8.05
C SER A 86 11.01 5.52 9.06
N HIS A 87 9.86 4.84 8.96
CA HIS A 87 8.74 5.04 9.89
C HIS A 87 8.57 3.88 10.88
N GLY A 88 9.57 3.01 10.98
CA GLY A 88 9.58 1.93 11.97
C GLY A 88 8.63 0.76 11.64
N VAL A 89 8.19 0.65 10.40
CA VAL A 89 7.32 -0.45 9.97
C VAL A 89 8.18 -1.60 9.44
N ALA A 90 8.02 -2.79 10.02
CA ALA A 90 8.72 -3.97 9.55
C ALA A 90 8.26 -4.32 8.15
N CYS A 91 9.17 -4.67 7.25
CA CYS A 91 8.80 -5.04 5.89
C CYS A 91 9.58 -6.23 5.37
N THR A 92 8.89 -7.03 4.54
CA THR A 92 9.46 -8.17 3.83
C THR A 92 8.94 -8.15 2.39
N TRP A 93 9.56 -8.93 1.53
CA TRP A 93 9.16 -8.98 0.12
C TRP A 93 9.61 -10.30 -0.51
N ASP A 94 8.97 -10.65 -1.62
CA ASP A 94 9.43 -11.75 -2.45
C ASP A 94 10.37 -11.20 -3.52
N ILE A 95 9.99 -10.08 -4.14
CA ILE A 95 10.79 -9.41 -5.18
C ILE A 95 10.96 -7.94 -4.77
N LEU A 96 12.21 -7.47 -4.76
CA LEU A 96 12.51 -6.05 -4.57
C LEU A 96 12.82 -5.44 -5.94
N THR A 97 12.14 -4.35 -6.30
CA THR A 97 12.31 -3.70 -7.58
C THR A 97 12.71 -2.24 -7.39
N GLU A 98 13.38 -1.69 -8.39
CA GLU A 98 13.80 -0.29 -8.34
C GLU A 98 12.59 0.66 -8.33
N ARG A 99 11.60 0.40 -9.20
CA ARG A 99 10.44 1.29 -9.38
C ARG A 99 9.17 0.51 -9.69
N ILE A 100 8.02 1.08 -9.29
CA ILE A 100 6.71 0.59 -9.70
C ILE A 100 6.32 1.29 -11.00
N LYS A 101 6.06 0.51 -12.04
CA LYS A 101 5.70 1.01 -13.36
C LYS A 101 4.18 1.01 -13.55
N ASN A 102 3.70 1.81 -14.51
CA ASN A 102 2.31 1.81 -14.93
C ASN A 102 1.98 0.46 -15.60
N ARG A 103 0.70 0.24 -15.93
CA ARG A 103 0.24 -1.02 -16.53
C ARG A 103 0.93 -1.34 -17.86
N ALA A 104 1.19 -0.32 -18.66
CA ALA A 104 1.85 -0.49 -19.95
C ALA A 104 3.36 -0.78 -19.84
N GLY A 105 3.94 -0.58 -18.65
CA GLY A 105 5.37 -0.75 -18.42
C GLY A 105 6.23 0.33 -19.08
N THR A 106 5.61 1.43 -19.53
CA THR A 106 6.29 2.49 -20.30
C THR A 106 6.77 3.63 -19.43
N ASP A 107 6.25 3.77 -18.20
CA ASP A 107 6.56 4.88 -17.31
C ASP A 107 6.28 4.47 -15.86
N ILE A 108 6.67 5.32 -14.92
CA ILE A 108 6.41 5.14 -13.50
C ILE A 108 4.90 5.27 -13.23
N CYS A 109 4.39 4.46 -12.31
CA CYS A 109 2.99 4.52 -11.88
C CYS A 109 2.59 5.96 -11.52
N PRO A 110 1.44 6.47 -12.00
CA PRO A 110 0.98 7.82 -11.67
C PRO A 110 0.87 8.11 -10.18
N MET A 111 0.51 7.10 -9.39
CA MET A 111 0.42 7.25 -7.92
C MET A 111 1.81 7.47 -7.31
N GLU A 112 2.83 6.78 -7.81
CA GLU A 112 4.21 6.96 -7.35
C GLU A 112 4.72 8.35 -7.72
N LYS A 113 4.37 8.86 -8.89
CA LYS A 113 4.72 10.22 -9.31
C LYS A 113 4.08 11.26 -8.38
N ALA A 114 2.83 11.04 -8.00
CA ALA A 114 2.08 11.98 -7.16
C ALA A 114 2.73 12.19 -5.78
N VAL A 115 3.42 11.16 -5.25
CA VAL A 115 4.01 11.21 -3.91
C VAL A 115 5.54 11.26 -3.91
N ALA A 116 6.18 11.32 -5.09
CA ALA A 116 7.64 11.24 -5.21
C ALA A 116 8.38 12.22 -4.31
N GLU A 117 7.87 13.45 -4.16
CA GLU A 117 8.50 14.51 -3.38
C GLU A 117 7.84 14.74 -2.02
N ILE A 118 6.90 13.87 -1.62
CA ILE A 118 6.14 14.02 -0.38
C ILE A 118 6.70 13.07 0.67
N SER A 119 6.95 13.56 1.87
CA SER A 119 7.45 12.76 3.00
C SER A 119 6.38 12.47 4.04
N ASP A 120 5.44 13.38 4.23
CA ASP A 120 4.39 13.24 5.24
C ASP A 120 3.25 12.35 4.74
N ALA A 121 2.88 11.33 5.53
CA ALA A 121 1.85 10.36 5.14
C ALA A 121 0.47 11.00 4.95
N GLU A 122 0.12 12.00 5.78
CA GLU A 122 -1.15 12.72 5.63
C GLU A 122 -1.20 13.52 4.32
N ALA A 123 -0.10 14.22 4.01
CA ALA A 123 0.03 14.96 2.75
C ALA A 123 0.02 14.00 1.57
N GLY A 124 0.63 12.82 1.72
CA GLY A 124 0.63 11.76 0.72
C GLY A 124 -0.77 11.28 0.41
N TYR A 125 -1.56 11.00 1.44
CA TYR A 125 -2.95 10.57 1.28
C TYR A 125 -3.76 11.64 0.52
N ALA A 126 -3.63 12.91 0.90
CA ALA A 126 -4.34 14.01 0.24
C ALA A 126 -3.94 14.13 -1.24
N ALA A 127 -2.65 13.99 -1.55
CA ALA A 127 -2.15 14.04 -2.92
C ALA A 127 -2.69 12.87 -3.76
N LEU A 128 -2.72 11.67 -3.19
CA LEU A 128 -3.26 10.48 -3.87
C LEU A 128 -4.74 10.62 -4.13
N LYS A 129 -5.50 11.10 -3.16
CA LYS A 129 -6.93 11.33 -3.31
C LYS A 129 -7.21 12.33 -4.43
N ARG A 130 -6.48 13.43 -4.47
CA ARG A 130 -6.59 14.44 -5.52
C ARG A 130 -6.23 13.86 -6.90
N ARG A 131 -5.17 13.07 -6.98
CA ARG A 131 -4.74 12.47 -8.25
C ARG A 131 -5.79 11.50 -8.78
N ILE A 132 -6.38 10.69 -7.92
CA ILE A 132 -7.44 9.74 -8.30
C ILE A 132 -8.65 10.51 -8.84
N GLU A 133 -9.05 11.60 -8.18
CA GLU A 133 -10.17 12.44 -8.63
C GLU A 133 -9.88 13.06 -9.99
N GLU A 134 -8.66 13.54 -10.22
CA GLU A 134 -8.24 14.07 -11.52
C GLU A 134 -8.32 13.02 -12.62
N MET A 135 -7.87 11.80 -12.33
CA MET A 135 -7.92 10.69 -13.30
C MET A 135 -9.36 10.30 -13.64
N LYS A 136 -10.25 10.31 -12.66
CA LYS A 136 -11.68 10.03 -12.89
C LYS A 136 -12.32 11.10 -13.78
N ARG A 137 -12.01 12.37 -13.57
CA ARG A 137 -12.51 13.48 -14.40
C ARG A 137 -11.99 13.37 -15.83
N SER A 138 -10.72 13.00 -16.00
CA SER A 138 -10.13 12.84 -17.33
C SER A 138 -10.72 11.66 -18.09
N ALA A 139 -11.09 10.59 -17.38
CA ALA A 139 -11.67 9.39 -17.98
C ALA A 139 -13.16 9.55 -18.27
N GLY A 140 -13.81 10.45 -17.58
CA GLY A 140 -15.24 10.69 -17.72
C GLY A 140 -15.55 11.82 -18.62
#